data_b820ca782e9d7e5e288100e7ede3b38b
#
_entry.id   b820ca782e9d7e5e288100e7ede3b38b
#
_cell.length_a   1.000
_cell.length_b   1.000
_cell.length_c   1.000
_cell.angle_alpha   90.00
_cell.angle_beta   90.00
_cell.angle_gamma   90.00
#
_symmetry.space_group_name_H-M   'P 1'
#
loop_
_entity.id
_entity.type
_entity.pdbx_description
1 polymer ?
#
loop_
_entity_poly.entity_id
_entity_poly.type
_entity_poly.pdbx_seq_one_letter_code
_entity_poly.pdbx_strand_id
1 'polypeptide(L)'
;MNIFNKIAVALCSLTIVVSCDMPTEITTPNQAEAIEIGFELSDNATRTSLDSDGATTRWASGDKLAVWAKGAEGFAFGGTIFTMRYYSQDSYDKAYFTANIAEMPQGDYEYMLSYPAPTSVDGTLATYRVASEQSGKYDGKYDIMVAEPTHASALSKSSRVMLNTVMRHQMHALKITVPERSSNFTDKIYSLEITFSDDVVGDITIDVANPEAAPIYSNTSNTIILNSDEGFDVGSDIWVFVLPGTVSGEVSYKIKGLVQRSEVATYPFERELKAGRITPVRMAMPPYALYTALHFSVGENYLGEDFNFFTLYDNNGTNMGTFNRNAENRYTLVYEGEFNEADYSNTTWQFVFDSDNAVVENSVNLGAIRPYFEQDIAPVDVPYLLYEDFNDASEQESYGNNSYSASEREQPGVALSGTLAGWNAARFWIKPGAARINSRYQSVKIFMSFASYHYGRMDTPPLGNGSRGLKPGASVNVNVTFDSALYKHTSSSLSLTDGGINIATHTNHSNPIDGIPTGSTGVTSSYDTTLADFGTTFFNQALADNAGEDAFGQSFPEYSTEIPATSDSRIVFYPTLTTASGTGNTEVNVYIDNIRVSIAK
;
A
#
# COMPACT_ATOMS: atom_id res chain seq x y z
N MET A 1 26.53 31.99 11.37
CA MET A 1 26.19 32.36 9.97
C MET A 1 26.65 31.20 9.10
N ASN A 2 25.70 30.35 8.70
CA ASN A 2 25.98 29.05 8.09
C ASN A 2 26.57 29.18 6.69
N ILE A 3 27.45 28.23 6.35
CA ILE A 3 28.14 28.12 5.04
C ILE A 3 27.14 28.16 3.86
N PHE A 4 25.92 27.72 4.03
CA PHE A 4 24.85 27.79 3.02
C PHE A 4 24.45 29.22 2.64
N ASN A 5 24.49 30.17 3.57
CA ASN A 5 24.18 31.57 3.24
C ASN A 5 25.29 32.27 2.43
N LYS A 6 26.50 31.75 2.47
CA LYS A 6 27.62 32.31 1.67
C LYS A 6 27.63 31.82 0.22
N ILE A 7 27.08 30.61 -0.04
CA ILE A 7 26.96 30.07 -1.40
C ILE A 7 25.80 30.71 -2.15
N ALA A 8 24.67 30.98 -1.47
CA ALA A 8 23.53 31.66 -2.09
C ALA A 8 23.83 33.12 -2.48
N VAL A 9 24.65 33.83 -1.69
CA VAL A 9 25.06 35.21 -2.02
C VAL A 9 26.10 35.24 -3.16
N ALA A 10 26.92 34.21 -3.30
CA ALA A 10 27.91 34.14 -4.40
C ALA A 10 27.24 33.78 -5.74
N LEU A 11 26.12 33.04 -5.75
CA LEU A 11 25.39 32.75 -6.99
C LEU A 11 24.54 33.94 -7.49
N CYS A 12 24.03 34.78 -6.58
CA CYS A 12 23.31 35.99 -6.97
C CYS A 12 24.18 37.13 -7.49
N SER A 13 25.49 37.12 -7.18
CA SER A 13 26.42 38.16 -7.64
C SER A 13 27.07 37.85 -8.99
N LEU A 14 26.89 36.66 -9.56
CA LEU A 14 27.44 36.28 -10.86
C LEU A 14 26.51 36.51 -12.05
N THR A 15 25.27 36.94 -11.80
CA THR A 15 24.25 37.23 -12.85
C THR A 15 24.10 38.71 -13.21
N ILE A 16 25.01 39.61 -12.75
CA ILE A 16 24.88 41.05 -12.99
C ILE A 16 26.08 41.63 -13.81
N VAL A 17 26.83 40.82 -14.53
CA VAL A 17 27.83 41.35 -15.43
C VAL A 17 27.76 40.66 -16.80
N VAL A 18 26.64 40.79 -17.47
CA VAL A 18 26.60 40.85 -18.93
C VAL A 18 25.59 41.94 -19.27
N SER A 19 26.14 43.14 -19.30
CA SER A 19 25.48 44.32 -19.76
C SER A 19 25.65 44.47 -21.25
N CYS A 20 24.57 44.96 -21.85
CA CYS A 20 24.54 45.77 -23.06
C CYS A 20 25.07 45.17 -24.34
N ASP A 21 24.22 44.39 -24.98
CA ASP A 21 23.81 44.76 -26.34
C ASP A 21 22.35 44.33 -26.44
N MET A 22 21.47 45.25 -26.76
CA MET A 22 20.09 44.94 -27.08
C MET A 22 20.07 44.18 -28.38
N PRO A 23 19.73 42.88 -28.36
CA PRO A 23 19.18 42.29 -29.55
C PRO A 23 17.74 42.77 -29.64
N THR A 24 17.39 43.32 -30.76
CA THR A 24 16.04 43.44 -31.35
C THR A 24 15.11 42.40 -30.73
N GLU A 25 13.97 42.86 -30.28
CA GLU A 25 12.85 42.02 -29.83
C GLU A 25 12.73 40.83 -30.79
N ILE A 26 13.19 39.67 -30.31
CA ILE A 26 12.68 38.41 -30.84
C ILE A 26 11.26 38.38 -30.35
N THR A 27 10.33 38.82 -31.18
CA THR A 27 8.92 38.47 -31.03
C THR A 27 8.89 36.94 -30.93
N THR A 28 8.81 36.42 -29.71
CA THR A 28 8.34 35.06 -29.46
C THR A 28 7.05 34.92 -30.26
N PRO A 29 6.93 33.91 -31.14
CA PRO A 29 5.66 33.68 -31.80
C PRO A 29 4.62 33.60 -30.67
N ASN A 30 3.56 34.41 -30.78
CA ASN A 30 2.40 34.36 -29.88
C ASN A 30 2.04 32.89 -29.70
N GLN A 31 2.37 32.29 -28.55
CA GLN A 31 1.79 31.01 -28.18
C GLN A 31 0.30 31.30 -28.03
N ALA A 32 -0.46 30.94 -29.05
CA ALA A 32 -1.91 31.09 -29.02
C ALA A 32 -2.42 30.45 -27.73
N GLU A 33 -3.13 31.24 -26.93
CA GLU A 33 -3.67 30.77 -25.66
C GLU A 33 -4.57 29.55 -25.93
N ALA A 34 -4.31 28.41 -25.26
CA ALA A 34 -5.09 27.21 -25.45
C ALA A 34 -6.52 27.45 -24.94
N ILE A 35 -7.50 27.19 -25.79
CA ILE A 35 -8.93 27.36 -25.51
C ILE A 35 -9.65 26.02 -25.57
N GLU A 36 -10.74 25.86 -24.83
CA GLU A 36 -11.57 24.67 -24.91
C GLU A 36 -12.36 24.68 -26.24
N ILE A 37 -12.07 23.72 -27.09
CA ILE A 37 -12.69 23.52 -28.39
C ILE A 37 -13.28 22.11 -28.44
N GLY A 38 -14.42 21.95 -29.11
CA GLY A 38 -15.07 20.65 -29.22
C GLY A 38 -15.80 20.42 -30.53
N PHE A 39 -16.21 19.18 -30.73
CA PHE A 39 -17.00 18.72 -31.85
C PHE A 39 -18.06 17.71 -31.41
N GLU A 40 -19.13 17.58 -32.18
CA GLU A 40 -20.08 16.47 -32.05
C GLU A 40 -19.69 15.36 -33.03
N LEU A 41 -19.60 14.14 -32.53
CA LEU A 41 -19.44 12.94 -33.32
C LEU A 41 -20.82 12.32 -33.52
N SER A 42 -21.22 12.15 -34.77
CA SER A 42 -22.40 11.36 -35.16
C SER A 42 -21.94 10.04 -35.72
N ASP A 43 -22.23 8.97 -35.01
CA ASP A 43 -21.87 7.62 -35.41
C ASP A 43 -23.06 6.66 -35.18
N ASN A 44 -23.43 5.97 -36.24
CA ASN A 44 -24.51 5.00 -36.18
C ASN A 44 -24.05 3.58 -35.77
N ALA A 45 -22.78 3.37 -35.51
CA ALA A 45 -22.22 2.04 -35.45
C ALA A 45 -21.49 1.64 -34.19
N THR A 46 -21.06 2.59 -33.29
CA THR A 46 -20.06 2.23 -32.30
C THR A 46 -20.24 2.90 -30.95
N ARG A 47 -20.11 2.11 -29.89
CA ARG A 47 -20.33 2.50 -28.50
C ARG A 47 -19.42 1.65 -27.58
N THR A 48 -19.08 2.17 -26.41
CA THR A 48 -17.96 1.69 -25.58
C THR A 48 -18.35 0.88 -24.37
N SER A 49 -19.64 0.79 -24.05
CA SER A 49 -20.18 -0.08 -23.00
C SER A 49 -21.32 -0.91 -23.56
N LEU A 50 -21.39 -2.20 -23.16
CA LEU A 50 -22.51 -3.06 -23.49
C LEU A 50 -23.78 -2.60 -22.80
N ASP A 51 -24.87 -2.52 -23.56
CA ASP A 51 -26.21 -2.33 -23.02
C ASP A 51 -26.75 -3.64 -22.42
N SER A 52 -27.89 -3.55 -21.75
CA SER A 52 -28.58 -4.69 -21.14
C SER A 52 -28.95 -5.81 -22.12
N ASP A 53 -28.98 -5.51 -23.44
CA ASP A 53 -29.19 -6.51 -24.49
C ASP A 53 -27.94 -7.35 -24.80
N GLY A 54 -26.76 -6.97 -24.25
CA GLY A 54 -25.49 -7.66 -24.46
C GLY A 54 -24.95 -7.60 -25.88
N ALA A 55 -25.46 -6.70 -26.72
CA ALA A 55 -25.12 -6.55 -28.14
C ALA A 55 -24.89 -5.09 -28.55
N THR A 56 -25.51 -4.16 -27.87
CA THR A 56 -25.41 -2.73 -28.16
C THR A 56 -24.38 -2.08 -27.23
N THR A 57 -23.41 -1.37 -27.78
CA THR A 57 -22.43 -0.61 -27.02
C THR A 57 -22.81 0.89 -26.97
N ARG A 58 -22.39 1.62 -25.92
CA ARG A 58 -22.71 3.05 -25.72
C ARG A 58 -21.48 3.82 -25.29
N TRP A 59 -21.44 5.12 -25.61
CA TRP A 59 -20.46 6.04 -25.06
C TRP A 59 -20.60 6.16 -23.55
N ALA A 60 -19.49 6.15 -22.83
CA ALA A 60 -19.42 6.33 -21.38
C ALA A 60 -18.80 7.68 -21.03
N SER A 61 -19.25 8.31 -19.94
CA SER A 61 -18.69 9.57 -19.47
C SER A 61 -17.19 9.44 -19.21
N GLY A 62 -16.41 10.35 -19.78
CA GLY A 62 -14.95 10.35 -19.67
C GLY A 62 -14.23 9.57 -20.78
N ASP A 63 -14.94 8.97 -21.74
CA ASP A 63 -14.33 8.38 -22.92
C ASP A 63 -13.41 9.37 -23.62
N LYS A 64 -12.30 8.87 -24.18
CA LYS A 64 -11.25 9.66 -24.81
C LYS A 64 -10.96 9.20 -26.21
N LEU A 65 -10.98 10.14 -27.14
CA LEU A 65 -10.54 9.95 -28.53
C LEU A 65 -9.18 10.61 -28.74
N ALA A 66 -8.35 10.04 -29.58
CA ALA A 66 -7.26 10.77 -30.21
C ALA A 66 -7.73 11.31 -31.55
N VAL A 67 -7.42 12.57 -31.84
CA VAL A 67 -7.88 13.30 -33.03
C VAL A 67 -6.69 13.95 -33.74
N TRP A 68 -6.68 13.86 -35.04
CA TRP A 68 -5.78 14.55 -35.94
C TRP A 68 -6.60 15.48 -36.85
N ALA A 69 -6.05 16.65 -37.14
CA ALA A 69 -6.64 17.60 -38.09
C ALA A 69 -5.57 18.07 -39.06
N LYS A 70 -5.73 17.74 -40.34
CA LYS A 70 -4.80 18.06 -41.41
C LYS A 70 -5.45 19.06 -42.39
N GLY A 71 -4.88 20.26 -42.46
CA GLY A 71 -5.25 21.29 -43.43
C GLY A 71 -4.32 21.31 -44.62
N ALA A 72 -4.49 22.31 -45.50
CA ALA A 72 -3.69 22.47 -46.71
C ALA A 72 -2.18 22.68 -46.44
N GLU A 73 -1.84 23.29 -45.31
CA GLU A 73 -0.46 23.59 -44.88
C GLU A 73 0.17 22.47 -43.99
N GLY A 74 -0.57 21.40 -43.71
CA GLY A 74 -0.16 20.30 -42.86
C GLY A 74 -1.07 20.09 -41.66
N PHE A 75 -0.54 19.39 -40.62
CA PHE A 75 -1.31 19.14 -39.40
C PHE A 75 -1.47 20.39 -38.54
N ALA A 76 -2.71 20.75 -38.22
CA ALA A 76 -3.00 21.72 -37.19
C ALA A 76 -2.74 21.14 -35.78
N PHE A 77 -3.06 19.86 -35.59
CA PHE A 77 -2.69 19.03 -34.45
C PHE A 77 -2.75 17.54 -34.84
N GLY A 78 -2.05 16.68 -34.06
CA GLY A 78 -2.00 15.24 -34.34
C GLY A 78 -2.00 14.43 -33.03
N GLY A 79 -2.90 13.44 -32.95
CA GLY A 79 -3.02 12.58 -31.77
C GLY A 79 -3.49 13.29 -30.49
N THR A 80 -4.12 14.45 -30.65
CA THR A 80 -4.61 15.23 -29.50
C THR A 80 -5.79 14.54 -28.85
N ILE A 81 -5.76 14.44 -27.52
CA ILE A 81 -6.80 13.73 -26.78
C ILE A 81 -7.99 14.65 -26.51
N PHE A 82 -9.14 14.25 -26.99
CA PHE A 82 -10.44 14.85 -26.74
C PHE A 82 -11.23 13.96 -25.77
N THR A 83 -11.81 14.58 -24.74
CA THR A 83 -12.58 13.87 -23.71
C THR A 83 -14.08 14.12 -23.93
N MET A 84 -14.88 13.08 -23.84
CA MET A 84 -16.32 13.16 -23.96
C MET A 84 -16.92 13.91 -22.76
N ARG A 85 -17.80 14.88 -23.06
CA ARG A 85 -18.51 15.68 -22.06
C ARG A 85 -19.95 15.24 -21.85
N TYR A 86 -20.65 14.95 -22.91
CA TYR A 86 -22.02 14.44 -22.87
C TYR A 86 -22.38 13.70 -24.18
N TYR A 87 -23.43 12.93 -24.12
CA TYR A 87 -24.03 12.25 -25.27
C TYR A 87 -25.54 12.49 -25.31
N SER A 88 -26.16 12.30 -26.48
CA SER A 88 -27.61 12.38 -26.64
C SER A 88 -28.28 11.23 -25.88
N GLN A 89 -29.16 11.58 -24.93
CA GLN A 89 -29.90 10.57 -24.15
C GLN A 89 -31.05 9.90 -24.93
N ASP A 90 -31.52 10.56 -25.99
CA ASP A 90 -32.67 10.10 -26.77
C ASP A 90 -32.29 9.05 -27.80
N SER A 91 -31.13 9.17 -28.42
CA SER A 91 -30.68 8.30 -29.52
C SER A 91 -29.31 7.64 -29.30
N TYR A 92 -28.51 8.14 -28.38
CA TYR A 92 -27.12 7.70 -28.09
C TYR A 92 -26.20 7.69 -29.35
N ASP A 93 -26.64 8.33 -30.44
CA ASP A 93 -25.95 8.38 -31.71
C ASP A 93 -25.02 9.59 -31.86
N LYS A 94 -25.03 10.48 -30.87
CA LYS A 94 -24.21 11.69 -30.87
C LYS A 94 -23.49 11.85 -29.55
N ALA A 95 -22.20 12.13 -29.59
CA ALA A 95 -21.38 12.45 -28.44
C ALA A 95 -20.58 13.73 -28.68
N TYR A 96 -20.43 14.53 -27.64
CA TYR A 96 -19.67 15.78 -27.69
C TYR A 96 -18.35 15.62 -26.96
N PHE A 97 -17.27 15.91 -27.69
CA PHE A 97 -15.89 15.80 -27.21
C PHE A 97 -15.21 17.14 -27.18
N THR A 98 -14.36 17.39 -26.17
CA THR A 98 -13.61 18.64 -26.01
C THR A 98 -12.15 18.39 -25.70
N ALA A 99 -11.30 19.33 -26.12
CA ALA A 99 -9.91 19.44 -25.72
C ALA A 99 -9.48 20.92 -25.61
N ASN A 100 -8.41 21.17 -24.88
CA ASN A 100 -7.77 22.48 -24.86
C ASN A 100 -6.69 22.51 -25.94
N ILE A 101 -6.94 23.25 -27.00
CA ILE A 101 -6.01 23.42 -28.13
C ILE A 101 -5.92 24.87 -28.55
N ALA A 102 -4.93 25.21 -29.37
CA ALA A 102 -4.88 26.51 -30.05
C ALA A 102 -6.06 26.67 -31.00
N GLU A 103 -6.56 27.90 -31.16
CA GLU A 103 -7.62 28.18 -32.13
C GLU A 103 -7.13 27.87 -33.55
N MET A 104 -7.94 27.09 -34.26
CA MET A 104 -7.59 26.68 -35.63
C MET A 104 -7.85 27.82 -36.63
N PRO A 105 -6.94 28.05 -37.59
CA PRO A 105 -7.21 28.95 -38.69
C PRO A 105 -8.47 28.49 -39.47
N GLN A 106 -9.23 29.47 -39.96
CA GLN A 106 -10.41 29.17 -40.76
C GLN A 106 -9.99 28.41 -42.03
N GLY A 107 -10.69 27.33 -42.32
CA GLY A 107 -10.38 26.47 -43.45
C GLY A 107 -11.13 25.15 -43.40
N ASP A 108 -10.87 24.32 -44.37
CA ASP A 108 -11.35 22.96 -44.46
C ASP A 108 -10.24 22.01 -44.02
N TYR A 109 -10.58 21.04 -43.18
CA TYR A 109 -9.65 20.10 -42.57
C TYR A 109 -10.13 18.66 -42.79
N GLU A 110 -9.19 17.77 -43.02
CA GLU A 110 -9.37 16.33 -42.93
C GLU A 110 -9.15 15.88 -41.48
N TYR A 111 -10.20 15.35 -40.85
CA TYR A 111 -10.18 14.82 -39.51
C TYR A 111 -10.04 13.31 -39.50
N MET A 112 -9.12 12.81 -38.69
CA MET A 112 -8.91 11.40 -38.39
C MET A 112 -9.12 11.19 -36.90
N LEU A 113 -9.80 10.12 -36.53
CA LEU A 113 -10.14 9.84 -35.13
C LEU A 113 -9.83 8.39 -34.79
N SER A 114 -9.41 8.14 -33.57
CA SER A 114 -9.30 6.79 -33.05
C SER A 114 -9.75 6.71 -31.58
N TYR A 115 -10.29 5.59 -31.19
CA TYR A 115 -10.76 5.25 -29.85
C TYR A 115 -10.23 3.85 -29.45
N PRO A 116 -9.94 3.64 -28.16
CA PRO A 116 -9.70 4.65 -27.12
C PRO A 116 -8.47 5.52 -27.44
N ALA A 117 -8.09 6.41 -26.54
CA ALA A 117 -6.81 7.10 -26.69
C ALA A 117 -5.66 6.08 -26.78
N PRO A 118 -4.78 6.16 -27.79
CA PRO A 118 -3.69 5.21 -27.99
C PRO A 118 -2.64 5.32 -26.89
N THR A 119 -1.86 4.26 -26.70
CA THR A 119 -0.72 4.26 -25.75
C THR A 119 0.45 5.09 -26.26
N SER A 120 0.61 5.18 -27.59
CA SER A 120 1.59 6.06 -28.25
C SER A 120 1.13 6.47 -29.62
N VAL A 121 1.67 7.60 -30.10
CA VAL A 121 1.40 8.18 -31.42
C VAL A 121 2.73 8.52 -32.08
N ASP A 122 2.90 8.13 -33.35
CA ASP A 122 4.00 8.54 -34.23
C ASP A 122 3.43 8.98 -35.60
N GLY A 123 3.35 10.30 -35.81
CA GLY A 123 2.66 10.85 -36.97
C GLY A 123 1.19 10.47 -37.01
N THR A 124 0.79 9.66 -38.00
CA THR A 124 -0.57 9.08 -38.14
C THR A 124 -0.66 7.66 -37.60
N LEU A 125 0.44 7.11 -37.08
CA LEU A 125 0.45 5.78 -36.50
C LEU A 125 0.03 5.84 -35.03
N ALA A 126 -1.08 5.17 -34.71
CA ALA A 126 -1.62 5.04 -33.35
C ALA A 126 -1.38 3.61 -32.83
N THR A 127 -0.70 3.47 -31.71
CA THR A 127 -0.39 2.16 -31.10
C THR A 127 -1.24 1.93 -29.86
N TYR A 128 -1.76 0.72 -29.73
CA TYR A 128 -2.60 0.27 -28.61
C TYR A 128 -2.05 -1.03 -28.04
N ARG A 129 -2.29 -1.25 -26.75
CA ARG A 129 -1.92 -2.49 -26.07
C ARG A 129 -3.15 -3.37 -25.83
N VAL A 130 -3.14 -4.56 -26.39
CA VAL A 130 -4.07 -5.64 -26.04
C VAL A 130 -3.35 -6.59 -25.09
N ALA A 131 -3.66 -6.49 -23.79
CA ALA A 131 -2.96 -7.24 -22.77
C ALA A 131 -3.29 -8.73 -22.81
N SER A 132 -2.33 -9.55 -22.43
CA SER A 132 -2.55 -10.98 -22.19
C SER A 132 -3.41 -11.24 -20.94
N GLU A 133 -3.36 -10.35 -19.96
CA GLU A 133 -4.25 -10.39 -18.80
C GLU A 133 -5.46 -9.48 -19.05
N GLN A 134 -6.66 -10.07 -19.01
CA GLN A 134 -7.91 -9.36 -19.23
C GLN A 134 -8.93 -9.72 -18.14
N SER A 135 -9.89 -8.83 -17.90
CA SER A 135 -10.89 -8.99 -16.83
C SER A 135 -11.99 -10.01 -17.15
N GLY A 136 -12.08 -10.49 -18.36
CA GLY A 136 -13.20 -11.34 -18.82
C GLY A 136 -14.54 -10.62 -18.93
N LYS A 137 -14.60 -9.32 -18.61
CA LYS A 137 -15.74 -8.44 -18.83
C LYS A 137 -15.54 -7.67 -20.14
N TYR A 138 -16.63 -7.22 -20.76
CA TYR A 138 -16.49 -6.30 -21.89
C TYR A 138 -15.80 -5.02 -21.41
N ASP A 139 -14.66 -4.70 -22.01
CA ASP A 139 -13.83 -3.55 -21.61
C ASP A 139 -13.57 -2.67 -22.84
N GLY A 140 -14.17 -1.49 -22.84
CA GLY A 140 -14.07 -0.52 -23.93
C GLY A 140 -12.64 -0.12 -24.28
N LYS A 141 -11.69 -0.27 -23.37
CA LYS A 141 -10.26 0.01 -23.67
C LYS A 141 -9.65 -0.91 -24.72
N TYR A 142 -10.23 -2.10 -24.92
CA TYR A 142 -9.83 -3.04 -25.96
C TYR A 142 -10.71 -2.98 -27.22
N ASP A 143 -11.78 -2.20 -27.18
CA ASP A 143 -12.65 -2.00 -28.34
C ASP A 143 -12.10 -0.89 -29.23
N ILE A 144 -10.91 -1.15 -29.80
CA ILE A 144 -10.19 -0.19 -30.63
C ILE A 144 -10.96 0.09 -31.92
N MET A 145 -11.20 1.36 -32.19
CA MET A 145 -11.92 1.83 -33.34
C MET A 145 -11.17 2.96 -34.05
N VAL A 146 -11.23 3.00 -35.37
CA VAL A 146 -10.66 4.07 -36.18
C VAL A 146 -11.73 4.59 -37.13
N ALA A 147 -11.85 5.90 -37.24
CA ALA A 147 -12.76 6.56 -38.15
C ALA A 147 -12.21 6.59 -39.56
N GLU A 148 -13.10 6.52 -40.57
CA GLU A 148 -12.73 6.94 -41.92
C GLU A 148 -12.44 8.45 -41.90
N PRO A 149 -11.32 8.89 -42.53
CA PRO A 149 -11.01 10.31 -42.63
C PRO A 149 -12.19 11.11 -43.17
N THR A 150 -12.54 12.20 -42.52
CA THR A 150 -13.70 13.02 -42.88
C THR A 150 -13.33 14.49 -42.97
N HIS A 151 -13.96 15.23 -43.87
CA HIS A 151 -13.73 16.66 -44.06
C HIS A 151 -14.77 17.50 -43.33
N ALA A 152 -14.29 18.51 -42.60
CA ALA A 152 -15.14 19.50 -41.95
C ALA A 152 -14.39 20.83 -41.78
N SER A 153 -15.13 21.89 -41.44
CA SER A 153 -14.56 23.20 -41.14
C SER A 153 -13.67 23.17 -39.90
N ALA A 154 -12.84 24.20 -39.72
CA ALA A 154 -12.03 24.41 -38.55
C ALA A 154 -12.86 24.30 -37.27
N LEU A 155 -12.37 23.58 -36.25
CA LEU A 155 -12.95 23.58 -34.90
C LEU A 155 -12.75 24.96 -34.28
N SER A 156 -13.78 25.51 -33.65
CA SER A 156 -13.73 26.81 -33.01
C SER A 156 -14.58 26.83 -31.73
N LYS A 157 -14.32 27.79 -30.85
CA LYS A 157 -15.11 28.03 -29.65
C LYS A 157 -16.54 28.53 -29.98
N SER A 158 -16.71 29.16 -31.14
CA SER A 158 -17.95 29.85 -31.50
C SER A 158 -18.92 28.99 -32.30
N SER A 159 -18.50 27.88 -32.83
CA SER A 159 -19.34 27.01 -33.66
C SER A 159 -19.18 25.53 -33.29
N ARG A 160 -20.30 24.82 -33.18
CA ARG A 160 -20.29 23.36 -33.10
C ARG A 160 -20.08 22.77 -34.49
N VAL A 161 -18.97 22.06 -34.64
CA VAL A 161 -18.69 21.29 -35.85
C VAL A 161 -19.20 19.87 -35.64
N MET A 162 -19.92 19.33 -36.57
CA MET A 162 -20.37 17.94 -36.61
C MET A 162 -19.40 17.13 -37.46
N LEU A 163 -18.77 16.14 -36.89
CA LEU A 163 -17.98 15.15 -37.60
C LEU A 163 -18.87 13.94 -37.91
N ASN A 164 -19.26 13.79 -39.17
CA ASN A 164 -20.05 12.67 -39.62
C ASN A 164 -19.07 11.62 -40.20
N THR A 165 -18.81 10.60 -39.45
CA THR A 165 -17.92 9.50 -39.87
C THR A 165 -18.40 8.18 -39.29
N VAL A 166 -17.81 7.09 -39.76
CA VAL A 166 -18.08 5.74 -39.26
C VAL A 166 -16.82 5.25 -38.56
N MET A 167 -16.96 4.97 -37.27
CA MET A 167 -15.90 4.31 -36.49
C MET A 167 -15.92 2.81 -36.78
N ARG A 168 -14.80 2.25 -37.20
CA ARG A 168 -14.66 0.82 -37.53
C ARG A 168 -13.86 0.12 -36.44
N HIS A 169 -14.44 -0.92 -35.84
CA HIS A 169 -13.75 -1.78 -34.88
C HIS A 169 -12.55 -2.47 -35.56
N GLN A 170 -11.43 -2.41 -34.88
CA GLN A 170 -10.16 -2.98 -35.30
C GLN A 170 -9.82 -4.29 -34.58
N MET A 171 -10.60 -4.66 -33.58
CA MET A 171 -10.38 -5.85 -32.76
C MET A 171 -11.42 -6.94 -33.09
N HIS A 172 -11.07 -8.17 -32.78
CA HIS A 172 -11.98 -9.29 -32.70
C HIS A 172 -12.34 -9.62 -31.27
N ALA A 173 -13.60 -9.90 -30.98
CA ALA A 173 -14.02 -10.32 -29.63
C ALA A 173 -14.44 -11.80 -29.62
N LEU A 174 -13.99 -12.53 -28.63
CA LEU A 174 -14.52 -13.86 -28.29
C LEU A 174 -15.51 -13.72 -27.16
N LYS A 175 -16.69 -14.30 -27.33
CA LYS A 175 -17.72 -14.40 -26.30
C LYS A 175 -17.75 -15.85 -25.83
N ILE A 176 -17.06 -16.12 -24.72
CA ILE A 176 -16.85 -17.47 -24.19
C ILE A 176 -17.97 -17.81 -23.21
N THR A 177 -18.51 -19.00 -23.31
CA THR A 177 -19.48 -19.56 -22.35
C THR A 177 -19.05 -20.96 -21.96
N VAL A 178 -18.97 -21.23 -20.66
CA VAL A 178 -18.80 -22.58 -20.11
C VAL A 178 -20.19 -23.09 -19.69
N PRO A 179 -20.81 -24.02 -20.40
CA PRO A 179 -22.19 -24.40 -20.16
C PRO A 179 -22.40 -25.15 -18.84
N GLU A 180 -23.40 -24.79 -18.08
CA GLU A 180 -23.77 -25.44 -16.82
C GLU A 180 -24.06 -26.95 -16.94
N ARG A 181 -24.65 -27.37 -18.06
CA ARG A 181 -25.16 -28.74 -18.26
C ARG A 181 -24.08 -29.80 -18.47
N SER A 182 -22.84 -29.44 -18.62
CA SER A 182 -21.76 -30.37 -18.97
C SER A 182 -20.85 -30.75 -17.80
N SER A 183 -21.07 -30.20 -16.59
CA SER A 183 -20.14 -30.39 -15.48
C SER A 183 -20.82 -30.41 -14.12
N ASN A 184 -20.26 -31.17 -13.20
CA ASN A 184 -20.51 -31.05 -11.77
C ASN A 184 -19.64 -29.95 -11.14
N PHE A 185 -19.12 -29.01 -11.95
CA PHE A 185 -18.37 -27.88 -11.49
C PHE A 185 -19.33 -26.87 -10.83
N THR A 186 -19.23 -26.72 -9.54
CA THR A 186 -20.12 -25.91 -8.71
C THR A 186 -19.50 -24.59 -8.29
N ASP A 187 -18.19 -24.46 -8.48
CA ASP A 187 -17.47 -23.21 -8.23
C ASP A 187 -17.84 -22.14 -9.25
N LYS A 188 -17.52 -20.90 -8.91
CA LYS A 188 -17.33 -19.85 -9.89
C LYS A 188 -15.98 -20.02 -10.58
N ILE A 189 -15.86 -19.50 -11.78
CA ILE A 189 -14.61 -19.49 -12.55
C ILE A 189 -13.80 -18.26 -12.14
N TYR A 190 -12.76 -18.44 -11.33
CA TYR A 190 -11.90 -17.35 -10.86
C TYR A 190 -10.74 -17.07 -11.83
N SER A 191 -10.33 -18.08 -12.59
CA SER A 191 -9.32 -17.90 -13.64
C SER A 191 -9.60 -18.82 -14.81
N LEU A 192 -9.44 -18.28 -16.01
CA LEU A 192 -9.47 -19.02 -17.27
C LEU A 192 -8.21 -18.65 -18.06
N GLU A 193 -7.31 -19.62 -18.21
CA GLU A 193 -6.12 -19.50 -19.04
C GLU A 193 -6.36 -20.17 -20.39
N ILE A 194 -6.08 -19.44 -21.48
CA ILE A 194 -6.29 -19.91 -22.85
C ILE A 194 -5.00 -19.71 -23.63
N THR A 195 -4.49 -20.77 -24.25
CA THR A 195 -3.30 -20.71 -25.10
C THR A 195 -3.66 -21.14 -26.51
N PHE A 196 -3.41 -20.30 -27.47
CA PHE A 196 -3.60 -20.55 -28.89
C PHE A 196 -2.32 -21.05 -29.54
N SER A 197 -2.41 -21.60 -30.74
CA SER A 197 -1.24 -21.94 -31.57
C SER A 197 -0.54 -20.71 -32.12
N ASP A 198 -1.31 -19.65 -32.40
CA ASP A 198 -0.81 -18.41 -32.98
C ASP A 198 -0.95 -17.25 -31.97
N ASP A 199 -0.19 -16.19 -32.19
CA ASP A 199 -0.24 -14.99 -31.35
C ASP A 199 -1.58 -14.26 -31.55
N VAL A 200 -2.23 -13.92 -30.43
CA VAL A 200 -3.58 -13.34 -30.41
C VAL A 200 -3.70 -12.05 -29.60
N VAL A 201 -2.68 -11.67 -28.85
CA VAL A 201 -2.63 -10.42 -28.08
C VAL A 201 -1.27 -9.75 -28.26
N GLY A 202 -1.17 -8.46 -27.97
CA GLY A 202 0.07 -7.69 -28.15
C GLY A 202 -0.20 -6.23 -28.45
N ASP A 203 0.78 -5.55 -29.00
CA ASP A 203 0.61 -4.19 -29.48
C ASP A 203 0.09 -4.21 -30.93
N ILE A 204 -0.92 -3.37 -31.20
CA ILE A 204 -1.45 -3.13 -32.54
C ILE A 204 -1.20 -1.67 -32.90
N THR A 205 -0.53 -1.43 -34.03
CA THR A 205 -0.30 -0.10 -34.59
C THR A 205 -1.10 0.07 -35.86
N ILE A 206 -1.91 1.12 -35.92
CA ILE A 206 -2.85 1.41 -37.01
C ILE A 206 -2.52 2.78 -37.60
N ASP A 207 -2.51 2.90 -38.91
CA ASP A 207 -2.40 4.19 -39.58
C ASP A 207 -3.80 4.81 -39.68
N VAL A 208 -4.08 5.85 -38.88
CA VAL A 208 -5.39 6.54 -38.89
C VAL A 208 -5.66 7.32 -40.18
N ALA A 209 -4.63 7.62 -40.96
CA ALA A 209 -4.81 8.24 -42.28
C ALA A 209 -5.17 7.21 -43.35
N ASN A 210 -4.92 5.93 -43.10
CA ASN A 210 -5.27 4.83 -44.00
C ASN A 210 -5.79 3.63 -43.21
N PRO A 211 -6.97 3.73 -42.57
CA PRO A 211 -7.50 2.70 -41.69
C PRO A 211 -7.77 1.34 -42.34
N GLU A 212 -7.73 1.26 -43.68
CA GLU A 212 -7.82 0.02 -44.45
C GLU A 212 -6.46 -0.68 -44.62
N ALA A 213 -5.36 -0.01 -44.30
CA ALA A 213 -4.04 -0.65 -44.31
C ALA A 213 -3.97 -1.76 -43.24
N ALA A 214 -3.22 -2.81 -43.55
CA ALA A 214 -3.00 -3.88 -42.59
C ALA A 214 -2.28 -3.31 -41.33
N PRO A 215 -2.81 -3.58 -40.13
CA PRO A 215 -2.14 -3.15 -38.88
C PRO A 215 -0.82 -3.86 -38.70
N ILE A 216 0.08 -3.23 -37.92
CA ILE A 216 1.37 -3.80 -37.55
C ILE A 216 1.24 -4.35 -36.13
N TYR A 217 1.62 -5.61 -35.95
CA TYR A 217 1.63 -6.26 -34.63
C TYR A 217 3.05 -6.37 -34.09
N SER A 218 3.19 -6.15 -32.75
CA SER A 218 4.45 -6.32 -32.06
C SER A 218 4.22 -6.75 -30.60
N ASN A 219 5.27 -7.20 -29.93
CA ASN A 219 5.20 -7.67 -28.53
C ASN A 219 4.06 -8.67 -28.31
N THR A 220 3.89 -9.60 -29.23
CA THR A 220 2.75 -10.51 -29.30
C THR A 220 2.90 -11.70 -28.34
N SER A 221 1.76 -12.30 -27.99
CA SER A 221 1.66 -13.51 -27.18
C SER A 221 0.46 -14.34 -27.63
N ASN A 222 0.59 -15.64 -27.49
CA ASN A 222 -0.46 -16.61 -27.80
C ASN A 222 -1.31 -17.00 -26.57
N THR A 223 -1.01 -16.48 -25.40
CA THR A 223 -1.69 -16.85 -24.15
C THR A 223 -2.47 -15.68 -23.56
N ILE A 224 -3.69 -15.98 -23.14
CA ILE A 224 -4.59 -15.04 -22.45
C ILE A 224 -4.95 -15.61 -21.10
N ILE A 225 -4.88 -14.77 -20.06
CA ILE A 225 -5.25 -15.10 -18.70
C ILE A 225 -6.39 -14.17 -18.28
N LEU A 226 -7.51 -14.75 -17.90
CA LEU A 226 -8.66 -14.04 -17.35
C LEU A 226 -8.73 -14.30 -15.87
N ASN A 227 -8.63 -13.25 -15.06
CA ASN A 227 -8.79 -13.32 -13.62
C ASN A 227 -9.99 -12.49 -13.18
N SER A 228 -10.74 -13.00 -12.23
CA SER A 228 -11.88 -12.30 -11.64
C SER A 228 -11.91 -12.52 -10.14
N ASP A 229 -11.86 -11.45 -9.37
CA ASP A 229 -11.94 -11.50 -7.89
C ASP A 229 -13.32 -11.99 -7.41
N GLU A 230 -14.39 -11.69 -8.15
CA GLU A 230 -15.76 -12.11 -7.85
C GLU A 230 -16.11 -13.49 -8.44
N GLY A 231 -15.28 -13.97 -9.38
CA GLY A 231 -15.53 -15.16 -10.18
C GLY A 231 -16.66 -14.97 -11.21
N PHE A 232 -16.57 -15.68 -12.35
CA PHE A 232 -17.63 -15.77 -13.36
C PHE A 232 -18.55 -16.94 -13.01
N ASP A 233 -19.85 -16.73 -13.11
CA ASP A 233 -20.81 -17.80 -12.99
C ASP A 233 -20.72 -18.76 -14.19
N VAL A 234 -20.80 -20.05 -13.92
CA VAL A 234 -20.90 -21.05 -14.99
C VAL A 234 -22.15 -20.76 -15.82
N GLY A 235 -22.00 -20.74 -17.14
CA GLY A 235 -23.09 -20.35 -18.03
C GLY A 235 -23.12 -18.86 -18.38
N SER A 236 -22.38 -18.01 -17.68
CA SER A 236 -22.29 -16.59 -18.01
C SER A 236 -21.37 -16.33 -19.23
N ASP A 237 -21.51 -15.15 -19.80
CA ASP A 237 -20.68 -14.70 -20.91
C ASP A 237 -19.36 -14.11 -20.39
N ILE A 238 -18.24 -14.62 -20.87
CA ILE A 238 -16.88 -14.14 -20.59
C ILE A 238 -16.33 -13.52 -21.88
N TRP A 239 -15.88 -12.27 -21.81
CA TRP A 239 -15.41 -11.51 -22.95
C TRP A 239 -13.89 -11.47 -23.04
N VAL A 240 -13.39 -11.67 -24.26
CA VAL A 240 -11.96 -11.63 -24.57
C VAL A 240 -11.75 -10.86 -25.86
N PHE A 241 -10.82 -9.92 -25.86
CA PHE A 241 -10.42 -9.20 -27.05
C PHE A 241 -9.10 -9.76 -27.59
N VAL A 242 -9.06 -10.00 -28.88
CA VAL A 242 -7.93 -10.60 -29.60
C VAL A 242 -7.59 -9.84 -30.87
N LEU A 243 -6.33 -9.92 -31.29
CA LEU A 243 -5.87 -9.36 -32.56
C LEU A 243 -6.54 -10.09 -33.71
N PRO A 244 -7.01 -9.38 -34.74
CA PRO A 244 -7.47 -10.01 -35.97
C PRO A 244 -6.35 -10.80 -36.66
N GLY A 245 -6.71 -11.92 -37.24
CA GLY A 245 -5.77 -12.79 -37.95
C GLY A 245 -6.35 -14.18 -38.15
N THR A 246 -5.59 -15.05 -38.77
CA THR A 246 -5.95 -16.46 -38.87
C THR A 246 -5.28 -17.22 -37.76
N VAL A 247 -6.06 -17.91 -36.95
CA VAL A 247 -5.56 -18.87 -35.95
C VAL A 247 -5.78 -20.27 -36.50
N SER A 248 -4.71 -21.04 -36.58
CA SER A 248 -4.73 -22.40 -37.10
C SER A 248 -3.99 -23.35 -36.17
N GLY A 249 -4.58 -24.50 -35.88
CA GLY A 249 -3.98 -25.52 -35.01
C GLY A 249 -4.85 -25.85 -33.80
N GLU A 250 -4.31 -25.73 -32.61
CA GLU A 250 -4.99 -26.13 -31.37
C GLU A 250 -5.13 -24.93 -30.42
N VAL A 251 -6.20 -24.93 -29.65
CA VAL A 251 -6.36 -24.08 -28.47
C VAL A 251 -6.39 -24.97 -27.25
N SER A 252 -5.61 -24.64 -26.26
CA SER A 252 -5.67 -25.26 -24.93
C SER A 252 -6.20 -24.29 -23.91
N TYR A 253 -6.92 -24.80 -22.90
CA TYR A 253 -7.41 -23.98 -21.81
C TYR A 253 -7.49 -24.72 -20.49
N LYS A 254 -7.40 -23.96 -19.41
CA LYS A 254 -7.47 -24.42 -18.02
C LYS A 254 -8.39 -23.51 -17.23
N ILE A 255 -9.29 -24.09 -16.44
CA ILE A 255 -10.26 -23.39 -15.61
C ILE A 255 -9.91 -23.58 -14.15
N LYS A 256 -9.91 -22.49 -13.38
CA LYS A 256 -9.72 -22.53 -11.92
C LYS A 256 -10.92 -21.93 -11.22
N GLY A 257 -11.52 -22.70 -10.30
CA GLY A 257 -12.39 -22.23 -9.23
C GLY A 257 -11.61 -22.02 -7.94
N LEU A 258 -12.30 -21.83 -6.83
CA LEU A 258 -11.67 -21.82 -5.50
C LEU A 258 -11.27 -23.24 -5.08
N VAL A 259 -12.20 -24.18 -5.16
CA VAL A 259 -12.01 -25.56 -4.73
C VAL A 259 -11.97 -26.57 -5.89
N GLN A 260 -12.30 -26.16 -7.09
CA GLN A 260 -12.31 -26.99 -8.29
C GLN A 260 -11.35 -26.44 -9.34
N ARG A 261 -10.46 -27.27 -9.84
CA ARG A 261 -9.50 -26.91 -10.91
C ARG A 261 -9.56 -27.95 -12.00
N SER A 262 -9.63 -27.48 -13.24
CA SER A 262 -9.66 -28.37 -14.38
C SER A 262 -8.25 -28.86 -14.75
N GLU A 263 -8.19 -30.01 -15.40
CA GLU A 263 -7.07 -30.35 -16.25
C GLU A 263 -7.01 -29.41 -17.46
N VAL A 264 -5.89 -29.48 -18.20
CA VAL A 264 -5.78 -28.75 -19.47
C VAL A 264 -6.57 -29.49 -20.54
N ALA A 265 -7.50 -28.79 -21.17
CA ALA A 265 -8.18 -29.32 -22.35
C ALA A 265 -7.57 -28.74 -23.64
N THR A 266 -7.49 -29.53 -24.67
CA THR A 266 -6.96 -29.11 -25.98
C THR A 266 -7.97 -29.46 -27.06
N TYR A 267 -8.25 -28.50 -27.94
CA TYR A 267 -9.18 -28.68 -29.05
C TYR A 267 -8.63 -28.09 -30.34
N PRO A 268 -8.92 -28.67 -31.51
CA PRO A 268 -8.63 -28.05 -32.80
C PRO A 268 -9.37 -26.71 -32.93
N PHE A 269 -8.65 -25.67 -33.27
CA PHE A 269 -9.20 -24.34 -33.50
C PHE A 269 -8.61 -23.73 -34.77
N GLU A 270 -9.42 -23.71 -35.83
CA GLU A 270 -9.03 -23.15 -37.10
C GLU A 270 -10.08 -22.11 -37.53
N ARG A 271 -9.71 -20.83 -37.42
CA ARG A 271 -10.62 -19.73 -37.68
C ARG A 271 -9.91 -18.46 -38.11
N GLU A 272 -10.56 -17.72 -38.99
CA GLU A 272 -10.24 -16.34 -39.29
C GLU A 272 -10.96 -15.42 -38.30
N LEU A 273 -10.20 -14.70 -37.48
CA LEU A 273 -10.67 -13.72 -36.52
C LEU A 273 -10.70 -12.35 -37.20
N LYS A 274 -11.88 -11.93 -37.67
CA LYS A 274 -12.04 -10.67 -38.42
C LYS A 274 -12.27 -9.50 -37.51
N ALA A 275 -11.64 -8.36 -37.82
CA ALA A 275 -11.91 -7.09 -37.13
C ALA A 275 -13.42 -6.77 -37.13
N GLY A 276 -13.93 -6.23 -36.06
CA GLY A 276 -15.33 -5.86 -35.86
C GLY A 276 -16.30 -7.04 -35.77
N ARG A 277 -15.81 -8.23 -35.46
CA ARG A 277 -16.66 -9.43 -35.32
C ARG A 277 -16.55 -10.02 -33.93
N ILE A 278 -17.66 -10.61 -33.48
CA ILE A 278 -17.77 -11.38 -32.25
C ILE A 278 -17.93 -12.85 -32.61
N THR A 279 -17.09 -13.71 -32.07
CA THR A 279 -17.22 -15.16 -32.22
C THR A 279 -17.69 -15.76 -30.90
N PRO A 280 -18.87 -16.38 -30.82
CA PRO A 280 -19.29 -17.15 -29.69
C PRO A 280 -18.49 -18.45 -29.62
N VAL A 281 -17.93 -18.72 -28.42
CA VAL A 281 -17.13 -19.92 -28.12
C VAL A 281 -17.77 -20.66 -26.96
N ARG A 282 -18.15 -21.91 -27.17
CA ARG A 282 -18.61 -22.76 -26.08
C ARG A 282 -17.47 -23.70 -25.68
N MET A 283 -16.97 -23.52 -24.46
CA MET A 283 -15.91 -24.35 -23.89
C MET A 283 -16.55 -25.42 -23.00
N ALA A 284 -16.34 -26.69 -23.27
CA ALA A 284 -16.74 -27.75 -22.35
C ALA A 284 -15.89 -27.68 -21.08
N MET A 285 -16.48 -28.01 -19.92
CA MET A 285 -15.69 -28.14 -18.70
C MET A 285 -14.81 -29.39 -18.84
N PRO A 286 -13.45 -29.25 -18.74
CA PRO A 286 -12.54 -30.40 -18.70
C PRO A 286 -12.76 -31.21 -17.41
N PRO A 287 -12.20 -32.44 -17.31
CA PRO A 287 -12.07 -33.12 -16.03
C PRO A 287 -11.43 -32.19 -15.00
N TYR A 288 -11.89 -32.28 -13.77
CA TYR A 288 -11.40 -31.43 -12.68
C TYR A 288 -11.14 -32.24 -11.40
N ALA A 289 -10.26 -31.72 -10.56
CA ALA A 289 -10.01 -32.21 -9.21
C ALA A 289 -10.63 -31.27 -8.18
N LEU A 290 -11.02 -31.84 -7.04
CA LEU A 290 -11.53 -31.07 -5.91
C LEU A 290 -10.38 -30.65 -5.01
N TYR A 291 -10.45 -29.45 -4.48
CA TYR A 291 -9.48 -28.86 -3.58
C TYR A 291 -10.19 -28.36 -2.32
N THR A 292 -9.47 -28.33 -1.21
CA THR A 292 -9.93 -27.67 0.00
C THR A 292 -9.54 -26.21 -0.05
N ALA A 293 -10.49 -25.30 0.14
CA ALA A 293 -10.22 -23.88 0.25
C ALA A 293 -10.60 -23.34 1.62
N LEU A 294 -9.66 -22.69 2.27
CA LEU A 294 -9.85 -22.00 3.54
C LEU A 294 -9.80 -20.50 3.30
N HIS A 295 -10.76 -19.79 3.85
CA HIS A 295 -10.80 -18.34 3.78
C HIS A 295 -10.75 -17.75 5.18
N PHE A 296 -10.10 -16.60 5.31
CA PHE A 296 -10.24 -15.76 6.49
C PHE A 296 -10.27 -14.29 6.10
N SER A 297 -10.83 -13.47 6.97
CA SER A 297 -10.69 -12.03 6.93
C SER A 297 -9.77 -11.58 8.07
N VAL A 298 -9.05 -10.51 7.85
CA VAL A 298 -8.35 -9.80 8.93
C VAL A 298 -9.41 -9.15 9.81
N GLY A 299 -9.34 -9.39 11.11
CA GLY A 299 -10.12 -8.72 12.13
C GLY A 299 -9.57 -7.32 12.39
N GLU A 300 -9.01 -7.11 13.57
CA GLU A 300 -8.30 -5.87 13.86
C GLU A 300 -6.86 -5.94 13.33
N ASN A 301 -6.44 -4.91 12.64
CA ASN A 301 -5.04 -4.77 12.19
C ASN A 301 -4.29 -3.80 13.07
N TYR A 302 -3.75 -4.31 14.15
CA TYR A 302 -3.00 -3.52 15.13
C TYR A 302 -1.58 -3.17 14.67
N LEU A 303 -1.01 -3.88 13.69
CA LEU A 303 0.31 -3.53 13.13
C LEU A 303 0.28 -2.25 12.32
N GLY A 304 -0.82 -1.97 11.60
CA GLY A 304 -1.00 -0.77 10.79
C GLY A 304 -0.62 -0.90 9.32
N GLU A 305 -0.05 -2.01 8.87
CA GLU A 305 0.33 -2.26 7.47
C GLU A 305 -0.65 -3.17 6.73
N ASP A 306 -0.68 -3.05 5.40
CA ASP A 306 -1.45 -3.94 4.52
C ASP A 306 -0.61 -5.15 4.09
N PHE A 307 -1.31 -6.26 3.79
CA PHE A 307 -0.70 -7.53 3.42
C PHE A 307 -1.28 -8.04 2.10
N ASN A 308 -0.43 -8.69 1.31
CA ASN A 308 -0.86 -9.37 0.08
C ASN A 308 -1.09 -10.87 0.31
N PHE A 309 -0.42 -11.46 1.28
CA PHE A 309 -0.55 -12.86 1.65
C PHE A 309 -0.19 -13.09 3.11
N PHE A 310 -0.60 -14.23 3.65
CA PHE A 310 -0.24 -14.74 4.96
C PHE A 310 0.25 -16.16 4.84
N THR A 311 1.20 -16.55 5.68
CA THR A 311 1.73 -17.92 5.69
C THR A 311 1.32 -18.64 6.96
N LEU A 312 0.87 -19.88 6.81
CA LEU A 312 0.48 -20.76 7.90
C LEU A 312 1.63 -21.72 8.22
N TYR A 313 2.01 -21.80 9.47
CA TYR A 313 3.02 -22.72 9.96
C TYR A 313 2.47 -23.62 11.05
N ASP A 314 2.92 -24.89 11.10
CA ASP A 314 2.67 -25.79 12.21
C ASP A 314 3.56 -25.44 13.42
N ASN A 315 3.33 -26.13 14.55
CA ASN A 315 4.13 -25.96 15.76
C ASN A 315 5.60 -26.36 15.63
N ASN A 316 5.97 -27.03 14.53
CA ASN A 316 7.36 -27.41 14.21
C ASN A 316 8.02 -26.41 13.25
N GLY A 317 7.31 -25.37 12.82
CA GLY A 317 7.77 -24.39 11.85
C GLY A 317 7.70 -24.87 10.41
N THR A 318 6.90 -25.91 10.12
CA THR A 318 6.66 -26.37 8.74
C THR A 318 5.64 -25.47 8.06
N ASN A 319 5.95 -24.96 6.87
CA ASN A 319 5.01 -24.18 6.08
C ASN A 319 3.88 -25.09 5.58
N MET A 320 2.65 -24.80 6.02
CA MET A 320 1.44 -25.57 5.70
C MET A 320 0.60 -24.93 4.59
N GLY A 321 1.01 -23.78 4.10
CA GLY A 321 0.37 -23.10 2.98
C GLY A 321 0.35 -21.60 3.12
N THR A 322 -0.01 -20.94 2.04
CA THR A 322 -0.09 -19.48 1.95
C THR A 322 -1.49 -19.05 1.58
N PHE A 323 -2.07 -18.17 2.38
CA PHE A 323 -3.32 -17.49 2.09
C PHE A 323 -3.01 -16.27 1.22
N ASN A 324 -3.50 -16.28 -0.01
CA ASN A 324 -3.37 -15.18 -0.94
C ASN A 324 -4.60 -14.28 -0.90
N ARG A 325 -4.41 -12.98 -1.06
CA ARG A 325 -5.49 -12.00 -1.14
C ARG A 325 -6.28 -12.23 -2.42
N ASN A 326 -7.59 -12.43 -2.30
CA ASN A 326 -8.50 -12.61 -3.44
C ASN A 326 -9.60 -11.55 -3.52
N ALA A 327 -9.78 -10.77 -2.43
CA ALA A 327 -10.65 -9.59 -2.37
C ALA A 327 -10.15 -8.65 -1.28
N GLU A 328 -10.75 -7.46 -1.17
CA GLU A 328 -10.48 -6.58 -0.04
C GLU A 328 -10.75 -7.31 1.28
N ASN A 329 -9.74 -7.33 2.14
CA ASN A 329 -9.78 -7.99 3.46
C ASN A 329 -10.17 -9.48 3.46
N ARG A 330 -10.03 -10.18 2.32
CA ARG A 330 -10.28 -11.63 2.23
C ARG A 330 -9.08 -12.36 1.64
N TYR A 331 -8.65 -13.41 2.32
CA TYR A 331 -7.48 -14.21 1.99
C TYR A 331 -7.87 -15.67 1.84
N THR A 332 -7.30 -16.36 0.87
CA THR A 332 -7.64 -17.74 0.53
C THR A 332 -6.40 -18.61 0.45
N LEU A 333 -6.41 -19.71 1.15
CA LEU A 333 -5.51 -20.86 0.97
C LEU A 333 -6.26 -21.94 0.20
N VAL A 334 -5.72 -22.34 -0.94
CA VAL A 334 -6.20 -23.51 -1.68
C VAL A 334 -5.20 -24.64 -1.51
N TYR A 335 -5.66 -25.76 -0.96
CA TYR A 335 -4.85 -26.94 -0.78
C TYR A 335 -5.07 -27.89 -1.96
N GLU A 336 -3.98 -28.21 -2.66
CA GLU A 336 -3.96 -29.09 -3.82
C GLU A 336 -3.54 -30.51 -3.40
N GLY A 337 -4.37 -31.52 -3.69
CA GLY A 337 -4.08 -32.92 -3.40
C GLY A 337 -4.97 -33.53 -2.32
N GLU A 338 -4.54 -34.65 -1.74
CA GLU A 338 -5.26 -35.27 -0.62
C GLU A 338 -5.13 -34.40 0.63
N PHE A 339 -6.26 -33.86 1.07
CA PHE A 339 -6.33 -33.05 2.28
C PHE A 339 -6.53 -33.96 3.50
N ASN A 340 -5.59 -33.90 4.43
CA ASN A 340 -5.73 -34.61 5.70
C ASN A 340 -6.37 -33.69 6.74
N GLU A 341 -7.64 -33.90 7.03
CA GLU A 341 -8.40 -33.13 8.02
C GLU A 341 -7.68 -33.08 9.38
N ALA A 342 -7.04 -34.17 9.80
CA ALA A 342 -6.38 -34.27 11.09
C ALA A 342 -5.20 -33.32 11.23
N ASP A 343 -4.56 -32.93 10.13
CA ASP A 343 -3.44 -32.02 10.14
C ASP A 343 -3.87 -30.55 10.38
N TYR A 344 -5.11 -30.23 10.10
CA TYR A 344 -5.62 -28.84 10.15
C TYR A 344 -6.69 -28.61 11.21
N SER A 345 -7.60 -29.58 11.42
CA SER A 345 -8.74 -29.40 12.29
C SER A 345 -8.35 -29.34 13.77
N ASN A 346 -8.89 -28.34 14.48
CA ASN A 346 -8.77 -28.14 15.92
C ASN A 346 -7.30 -28.06 16.42
N THR A 347 -6.38 -27.71 15.53
CA THR A 347 -4.96 -27.54 15.84
C THR A 347 -4.63 -26.07 15.94
N THR A 348 -3.76 -25.71 16.87
CA THR A 348 -3.23 -24.35 16.96
C THR A 348 -2.09 -24.18 15.98
N TRP A 349 -2.17 -23.15 15.16
CA TRP A 349 -1.24 -22.81 14.11
C TRP A 349 -0.64 -21.44 14.35
N GLN A 350 0.49 -21.16 13.69
CA GLN A 350 1.07 -19.82 13.65
C GLN A 350 0.77 -19.18 12.31
N PHE A 351 -0.03 -18.11 12.31
CA PHE A 351 -0.13 -17.19 11.19
C PHE A 351 1.04 -16.23 11.21
N VAL A 352 1.79 -16.16 10.13
CA VAL A 352 2.88 -15.20 9.93
C VAL A 352 2.43 -14.14 8.95
N PHE A 353 2.36 -12.92 9.45
CA PHE A 353 1.98 -11.71 8.73
C PHE A 353 3.27 -11.01 8.29
N ASP A 354 3.58 -11.09 6.99
CA ASP A 354 4.80 -10.59 6.38
C ASP A 354 4.46 -9.40 5.48
N SER A 355 4.74 -8.18 5.94
CA SER A 355 4.57 -6.93 5.19
C SER A 355 5.91 -6.46 4.62
N ASP A 356 5.91 -5.31 3.96
CA ASP A 356 7.15 -4.73 3.41
C ASP A 356 8.16 -4.41 4.52
N ASN A 357 7.69 -3.96 5.68
CA ASN A 357 8.54 -3.46 6.76
C ASN A 357 8.65 -4.38 7.97
N ALA A 358 7.68 -5.29 8.20
CA ALA A 358 7.63 -6.07 9.41
C ALA A 358 7.15 -7.51 9.21
N VAL A 359 7.50 -8.37 10.16
CA VAL A 359 6.98 -9.73 10.29
C VAL A 359 6.47 -9.92 11.71
N VAL A 360 5.17 -10.20 11.84
CA VAL A 360 4.54 -10.53 13.13
C VAL A 360 3.81 -11.87 13.03
N GLU A 361 3.46 -12.46 14.15
CA GLU A 361 2.75 -13.74 14.17
C GLU A 361 1.66 -13.77 15.22
N ASN A 362 0.62 -14.54 14.94
CA ASN A 362 -0.45 -14.81 15.88
C ASN A 362 -0.79 -16.31 15.89
N SER A 363 -1.09 -16.84 17.07
CA SER A 363 -1.54 -18.23 17.23
C SER A 363 -3.04 -18.31 16.99
N VAL A 364 -3.45 -19.20 16.08
CA VAL A 364 -4.84 -19.35 15.66
C VAL A 364 -5.26 -20.82 15.69
N ASN A 365 -6.47 -21.09 16.19
CA ASN A 365 -7.10 -22.39 16.03
C ASN A 365 -8.08 -22.33 14.86
N LEU A 366 -7.86 -23.14 13.82
CA LEU A 366 -8.67 -23.13 12.60
C LEU A 366 -10.07 -23.72 12.81
N GLY A 367 -10.33 -24.40 13.94
CA GLY A 367 -11.58 -25.11 14.18
C GLY A 367 -11.67 -26.43 13.38
N ALA A 368 -12.87 -26.90 13.12
CA ALA A 368 -13.12 -28.11 12.34
C ALA A 368 -13.06 -27.78 10.84
N ILE A 369 -12.13 -28.38 10.11
CA ILE A 369 -11.96 -28.21 8.67
C ILE A 369 -12.61 -29.39 7.95
N ARG A 370 -13.34 -29.12 6.88
CA ARG A 370 -13.95 -30.13 6.02
C ARG A 370 -13.15 -30.31 4.74
N PRO A 371 -12.65 -31.52 4.44
CA PRO A 371 -12.01 -31.79 3.17
C PRO A 371 -12.93 -31.49 1.98
N TYR A 372 -12.37 -30.92 0.92
CA TYR A 372 -13.06 -30.64 -0.34
C TYR A 372 -14.25 -29.67 -0.23
N PHE A 373 -14.17 -28.76 0.74
CA PHE A 373 -15.14 -27.68 0.90
C PHE A 373 -14.46 -26.32 0.91
N GLU A 374 -15.18 -25.34 0.43
CA GLU A 374 -14.90 -23.92 0.67
C GLU A 374 -15.47 -23.54 2.03
N GLN A 375 -14.66 -22.96 2.90
CA GLN A 375 -15.08 -22.63 4.26
C GLN A 375 -14.33 -21.42 4.81
N ASP A 376 -15.05 -20.62 5.58
CA ASP A 376 -14.49 -19.49 6.29
C ASP A 376 -14.05 -19.94 7.69
N ILE A 377 -12.83 -19.56 8.07
CA ILE A 377 -12.35 -19.62 9.45
C ILE A 377 -12.66 -18.30 10.15
N ALA A 378 -12.58 -18.30 11.48
CA ALA A 378 -12.80 -17.08 12.25
C ALA A 378 -11.86 -15.95 11.80
N PRO A 379 -12.26 -14.68 11.88
CA PRO A 379 -11.37 -13.56 11.63
C PRO A 379 -10.12 -13.62 12.50
N VAL A 380 -8.99 -13.23 11.93
CA VAL A 380 -7.69 -13.27 12.59
C VAL A 380 -7.16 -11.86 12.75
N ASP A 381 -6.85 -11.49 14.00
CA ASP A 381 -6.25 -10.19 14.29
C ASP A 381 -4.76 -10.18 13.98
N VAL A 382 -4.29 -9.11 13.38
CA VAL A 382 -2.86 -8.84 13.19
C VAL A 382 -2.34 -8.14 14.44
N PRO A 383 -1.42 -8.75 15.21
CA PRO A 383 -0.99 -8.19 16.47
C PRO A 383 -0.15 -6.92 16.29
N TYR A 384 0.03 -6.18 17.37
CA TYR A 384 0.99 -5.09 17.44
C TYR A 384 2.41 -5.56 17.13
N LEU A 385 3.25 -4.65 16.69
CA LEU A 385 4.69 -4.87 16.57
C LEU A 385 5.29 -5.25 17.95
N LEU A 386 4.81 -4.61 19.00
CA LEU A 386 5.09 -4.93 20.40
C LEU A 386 3.86 -4.60 21.23
N TYR A 387 3.49 -5.51 22.13
CA TYR A 387 2.44 -5.31 23.14
C TYR A 387 2.91 -5.82 24.48
N GLU A 388 2.71 -5.03 25.53
CA GLU A 388 3.01 -5.42 26.91
C GLU A 388 2.05 -4.73 27.88
N ASP A 389 1.28 -5.52 28.63
CA ASP A 389 0.34 -5.06 29.66
C ASP A 389 0.76 -5.48 31.09
N PHE A 390 1.91 -6.11 31.21
CA PHE A 390 2.48 -6.60 32.44
C PHE A 390 1.58 -7.55 33.26
N ASN A 391 0.42 -7.97 32.76
CA ASN A 391 -0.52 -8.81 33.52
C ASN A 391 0.06 -10.16 33.88
N ASP A 392 0.85 -10.75 32.98
CA ASP A 392 1.52 -12.05 33.15
C ASP A 392 2.97 -11.90 33.65
N ALA A 393 3.40 -10.68 33.98
CA ALA A 393 4.75 -10.44 34.45
C ALA A 393 4.96 -10.98 35.85
N SER A 394 6.05 -11.72 36.06
CA SER A 394 6.50 -12.10 37.40
C SER A 394 7.07 -10.88 38.13
N GLU A 395 6.86 -10.83 39.47
CA GLU A 395 7.40 -9.74 40.27
C GLU A 395 8.93 -9.70 40.21
N GLN A 396 9.46 -8.54 39.82
CA GLN A 396 10.88 -8.27 39.66
C GLN A 396 11.18 -6.85 40.16
N GLU A 397 12.26 -6.67 40.88
CA GLU A 397 12.69 -5.35 41.33
C GLU A 397 14.20 -5.17 41.35
N SER A 398 14.68 -3.96 41.13
CA SER A 398 16.06 -3.57 41.35
C SER A 398 16.17 -2.07 41.60
N TYR A 399 16.51 -1.68 42.81
CA TYR A 399 16.69 -0.27 43.17
C TYR A 399 18.16 0.14 43.25
N GLY A 400 19.10 -0.79 43.05
CA GLY A 400 20.52 -0.57 43.25
C GLY A 400 20.89 -0.36 44.72
N ASN A 401 22.17 -0.26 45.02
CA ASN A 401 22.66 -0.03 46.38
C ASN A 401 22.33 1.38 46.87
N ASN A 402 21.80 1.49 48.07
CA ASN A 402 21.54 2.77 48.75
C ASN A 402 22.80 3.43 49.30
N SER A 403 24.01 3.01 48.95
CA SER A 403 25.24 3.62 49.43
C SER A 403 25.64 4.82 48.56
N TYR A 404 26.02 5.91 49.24
CA TYR A 404 26.20 7.24 48.68
C TYR A 404 27.60 7.50 48.14
N SER A 405 28.15 6.69 47.28
CA SER A 405 29.42 7.01 46.66
C SER A 405 29.24 7.70 45.30
N ALA A 406 30.13 8.61 44.97
CA ALA A 406 30.09 9.33 43.68
C ALA A 406 30.24 8.39 42.45
N SER A 407 30.66 7.14 42.69
CA SER A 407 30.79 6.09 41.70
C SER A 407 29.48 5.33 41.42
N GLU A 408 28.42 5.55 42.19
CA GLU A 408 27.13 4.84 42.07
C GLU A 408 26.09 5.60 41.24
N ARG A 409 26.53 6.57 40.48
CA ARG A 409 25.66 7.29 39.53
C ARG A 409 25.10 6.36 38.44
N GLU A 410 25.79 5.28 38.20
CA GLU A 410 25.48 4.29 37.18
C GLU A 410 24.89 3.07 37.84
N GLN A 411 23.56 2.93 37.75
CA GLN A 411 22.94 1.65 38.00
C GLN A 411 22.94 0.90 36.65
N PRO A 412 23.73 -0.18 36.53
CA PRO A 412 23.61 -1.00 35.34
C PRO A 412 22.17 -1.50 35.27
N GLY A 413 21.52 -1.38 34.14
CA GLY A 413 20.23 -1.99 33.95
C GLY A 413 20.35 -3.49 34.07
N VAL A 414 19.26 -4.04 34.48
CA VAL A 414 19.11 -5.48 34.63
C VAL A 414 18.28 -5.98 33.47
N ALA A 415 18.74 -7.04 32.81
CA ALA A 415 17.93 -7.79 31.87
C ALA A 415 16.77 -8.42 32.64
N LEU A 416 15.56 -8.17 32.19
CA LEU A 416 14.35 -8.74 32.77
C LEU A 416 14.20 -10.21 32.38
N SER A 417 13.44 -10.95 33.15
CA SER A 417 13.25 -12.39 32.98
C SER A 417 11.77 -12.75 32.75
N GLY A 418 11.50 -14.02 32.45
CA GLY A 418 10.14 -14.51 32.23
C GLY A 418 9.54 -13.97 30.94
N THR A 419 8.31 -13.52 31.00
CA THR A 419 7.58 -12.91 29.87
C THR A 419 8.27 -11.65 29.34
N LEU A 420 9.04 -10.96 30.18
CA LEU A 420 9.78 -9.75 29.85
C LEU A 420 11.23 -10.02 29.38
N ALA A 421 11.54 -11.24 28.96
CA ALA A 421 12.86 -11.54 28.40
C ALA A 421 13.17 -10.62 27.19
N GLY A 422 14.36 -10.04 27.17
CA GLY A 422 14.78 -9.06 26.15
C GLY A 422 14.56 -7.60 26.52
N TRP A 423 13.75 -7.32 27.54
CA TRP A 423 13.64 -5.99 28.16
C TRP A 423 14.82 -5.74 29.11
N ASN A 424 15.12 -4.47 29.32
CA ASN A 424 16.09 -4.03 30.32
C ASN A 424 15.48 -2.90 31.14
N ALA A 425 15.82 -2.85 32.41
CA ALA A 425 15.35 -1.76 33.28
C ALA A 425 16.37 -1.40 34.37
N ALA A 426 16.35 -0.16 34.81
CA ALA A 426 17.13 0.35 35.93
C ALA A 426 16.21 1.06 36.90
N ARG A 427 16.40 0.81 38.21
CA ARG A 427 15.58 1.35 39.31
C ARG A 427 14.08 1.15 39.05
N PHE A 428 13.69 -0.08 39.00
CA PHE A 428 12.34 -0.50 38.65
C PHE A 428 11.74 -1.44 39.69
N TRP A 429 10.42 -1.55 39.66
CA TRP A 429 9.63 -2.58 40.31
C TRP A 429 8.48 -2.95 39.40
N ILE A 430 8.42 -4.21 39.00
CA ILE A 430 7.38 -4.77 38.13
C ILE A 430 6.53 -5.71 38.96
N LYS A 431 5.23 -5.56 38.85
CA LYS A 431 4.21 -6.48 39.37
C LYS A 431 3.19 -6.75 38.27
N PRO A 432 2.39 -7.82 38.37
CA PRO A 432 1.26 -7.99 37.49
C PRO A 432 0.43 -6.70 37.38
N GLY A 433 0.25 -6.23 36.14
CA GLY A 433 -0.56 -5.07 35.78
C GLY A 433 0.18 -3.74 35.69
N ALA A 434 1.47 -3.63 35.99
CA ALA A 434 2.24 -2.42 35.68
C ALA A 434 3.75 -2.56 35.92
N ALA A 435 4.54 -1.70 35.29
CA ALA A 435 5.92 -1.43 35.65
C ALA A 435 6.04 -0.06 36.34
N ARG A 436 6.86 0.03 37.37
CA ARG A 436 7.21 1.27 38.06
C ARG A 436 8.68 1.57 37.86
N ILE A 437 8.99 2.79 37.39
CA ILE A 437 10.35 3.31 37.25
C ILE A 437 10.57 4.40 38.31
N ASN A 438 11.65 4.31 39.03
CA ASN A 438 11.97 5.23 40.11
C ASN A 438 13.18 6.09 39.76
N SER A 439 13.05 7.41 39.87
CA SER A 439 14.17 8.33 39.77
C SER A 439 14.28 9.16 41.06
N ARG A 440 15.49 9.31 41.53
CA ARG A 440 15.77 9.98 42.79
C ARG A 440 16.86 11.04 42.63
N TYR A 441 16.60 12.22 43.16
CA TYR A 441 17.57 13.28 43.38
C TYR A 441 17.82 13.45 44.88
N GLN A 442 19.06 13.44 45.28
CA GLN A 442 19.43 13.66 46.66
C GLN A 442 20.50 14.76 46.75
N SER A 443 20.20 15.83 47.50
CA SER A 443 21.14 16.88 47.84
C SER A 443 21.53 16.75 49.31
N VAL A 444 22.80 16.55 49.60
CA VAL A 444 23.33 16.51 50.97
C VAL A 444 24.11 17.80 51.27
N LYS A 445 23.64 18.58 52.21
CA LYS A 445 24.28 19.81 52.70
C LYS A 445 25.01 19.56 53.99
N ILE A 446 26.23 19.01 53.93
CA ILE A 446 27.18 19.09 55.05
C ILE A 446 28.57 19.37 54.45
N PHE A 447 29.05 20.61 54.55
CA PHE A 447 30.39 21.13 54.23
C PHE A 447 30.93 20.97 52.80
N MET A 448 30.37 20.08 51.99
CA MET A 448 30.59 19.99 50.55
C MET A 448 29.26 19.61 49.87
N SER A 449 28.83 20.35 48.88
CA SER A 449 27.62 20.05 48.11
C SER A 449 27.86 18.85 47.20
N PHE A 450 27.35 17.70 47.55
CA PHE A 450 27.23 16.57 46.64
C PHE A 450 25.77 16.47 46.21
N ALA A 451 25.55 16.49 44.92
CA ALA A 451 24.27 16.08 44.32
C ALA A 451 24.45 14.71 43.69
N SER A 452 23.63 13.77 44.05
CA SER A 452 23.58 12.48 43.37
C SER A 452 22.24 12.32 42.67
N TYR A 453 22.29 11.91 41.45
CA TYR A 453 21.12 11.62 40.61
C TYR A 453 21.08 10.13 40.35
N HIS A 454 19.92 9.54 40.52
CA HIS A 454 19.67 8.14 40.20
C HIS A 454 18.50 8.08 39.25
N TYR A 455 18.76 7.66 38.02
CA TYR A 455 17.75 7.60 37.00
C TYR A 455 17.19 6.19 36.87
N GLY A 456 15.86 6.10 36.87
CA GLY A 456 15.16 4.92 36.42
C GLY A 456 14.93 4.99 34.93
N ARG A 457 14.91 3.84 34.29
CA ARG A 457 14.52 3.71 32.90
C ARG A 457 14.04 2.30 32.59
N MET A 458 13.29 2.15 31.51
CA MET A 458 12.89 0.86 30.98
C MET A 458 13.03 0.90 29.45
N ASP A 459 13.69 -0.12 28.91
CA ASP A 459 13.96 -0.28 27.49
C ASP A 459 13.22 -1.51 26.97
N THR A 460 12.47 -1.35 25.89
CA THR A 460 11.87 -2.49 25.20
C THR A 460 12.93 -3.41 24.60
N PRO A 461 12.57 -4.63 24.17
CA PRO A 461 13.38 -5.36 23.20
C PRO A 461 13.62 -4.52 21.94
N PRO A 462 14.62 -4.86 21.11
CA PRO A 462 14.72 -4.30 19.77
C PRO A 462 13.41 -4.57 19.00
N LEU A 463 12.93 -3.58 18.23
CA LEU A 463 11.69 -3.72 17.45
C LEU A 463 11.81 -4.73 16.32
N GLY A 464 13.03 -5.13 15.93
CA GLY A 464 13.31 -6.29 15.09
C GLY A 464 14.12 -7.31 15.88
N ASN A 465 13.66 -8.54 15.96
CA ASN A 465 14.33 -9.64 16.64
C ASN A 465 14.49 -10.83 15.69
N GLY A 466 15.60 -10.84 14.96
CA GLY A 466 15.88 -11.90 14.01
C GLY A 466 14.86 -11.95 12.86
N SER A 467 13.95 -12.93 12.89
CA SER A 467 12.92 -13.13 11.87
C SER A 467 11.56 -12.51 12.22
N ARG A 468 11.45 -11.79 13.33
CA ARG A 468 10.21 -11.16 13.82
C ARG A 468 10.42 -9.69 14.12
N GLY A 469 9.34 -8.91 14.11
CA GLY A 469 9.38 -7.48 14.30
C GLY A 469 9.71 -6.73 13.01
N LEU A 470 10.32 -5.55 13.12
CA LEU A 470 10.78 -4.80 11.96
C LEU A 470 11.88 -5.55 11.21
N LYS A 471 11.79 -5.58 9.90
CA LYS A 471 12.77 -6.23 9.03
C LYS A 471 14.11 -5.50 9.05
N PRO A 472 15.23 -6.20 8.88
CA PRO A 472 16.53 -5.57 8.70
C PRO A 472 16.52 -4.55 7.57
N GLY A 473 16.91 -3.31 7.89
CA GLY A 473 16.91 -2.20 6.93
C GLY A 473 15.58 -1.43 6.82
N ALA A 474 14.51 -1.89 7.47
CA ALA A 474 13.29 -1.10 7.57
C ALA A 474 13.56 0.19 8.39
N SER A 475 13.00 1.29 7.90
CA SER A 475 13.04 2.60 8.58
C SER A 475 11.66 3.22 8.45
N VAL A 476 10.90 3.18 9.53
CA VAL A 476 9.48 3.55 9.59
C VAL A 476 9.22 4.47 10.77
N ASN A 477 8.11 5.18 10.74
CA ASN A 477 7.57 5.77 11.95
C ASN A 477 6.71 4.73 12.67
N VAL A 478 6.79 4.69 13.99
CA VAL A 478 5.94 3.85 14.83
C VAL A 478 5.11 4.70 15.77
N ASN A 479 3.86 4.31 15.96
CA ASN A 479 3.00 4.85 16.99
C ASN A 479 3.27 4.07 18.28
N VAL A 480 3.67 4.76 19.33
CA VAL A 480 3.84 4.23 20.68
C VAL A 480 2.69 4.76 21.55
N THR A 481 1.83 3.87 21.98
CA THR A 481 0.73 4.20 22.91
C THR A 481 0.97 3.48 24.22
N PHE A 482 0.75 4.14 25.35
CA PHE A 482 0.99 3.59 26.67
C PHE A 482 0.15 4.32 27.73
N ASP A 483 -0.14 3.66 28.83
CA ASP A 483 -0.78 4.25 29.98
C ASP A 483 0.27 4.65 31.01
N SER A 484 0.18 5.84 31.60
CA SER A 484 1.19 6.31 32.54
C SER A 484 0.66 7.26 33.59
N ALA A 485 1.26 7.22 34.78
CA ALA A 485 1.01 8.19 35.87
C ALA A 485 2.26 8.43 36.70
N LEU A 486 2.37 9.63 37.25
CA LEU A 486 3.43 10.03 38.17
C LEU A 486 2.94 10.00 39.61
N TYR A 487 3.72 9.40 40.47
CA TYR A 487 3.48 9.38 41.91
C TYR A 487 4.70 9.91 42.66
N LYS A 488 4.43 10.88 43.53
CA LYS A 488 5.45 11.43 44.38
C LYS A 488 5.70 10.51 45.59
N HIS A 489 6.96 10.15 45.79
CA HIS A 489 7.31 9.38 46.97
C HIS A 489 7.07 10.17 48.29
N THR A 490 6.52 9.55 49.34
CA THR A 490 6.16 10.21 50.60
C THR A 490 7.35 10.81 51.32
N SER A 491 8.57 10.26 51.13
CA SER A 491 9.81 10.84 51.68
C SER A 491 10.30 12.09 50.95
N SER A 492 9.66 12.47 49.83
CA SER A 492 10.07 13.63 49.06
C SER A 492 9.67 14.93 49.72
N SER A 493 10.67 15.73 50.12
CA SER A 493 10.48 17.01 50.81
C SER A 493 10.22 18.19 49.87
N LEU A 494 10.24 17.97 48.55
CA LEU A 494 10.13 19.00 47.53
C LEU A 494 8.80 18.95 46.79
N SER A 495 8.27 20.13 46.45
CA SER A 495 7.18 20.26 45.50
C SER A 495 7.71 19.98 44.11
N LEU A 496 7.23 18.92 43.45
CA LEU A 496 7.46 18.69 42.06
C LEU A 496 6.44 19.51 41.29
N THR A 497 6.87 20.56 40.65
CA THR A 497 5.99 21.35 39.83
C THR A 497 5.82 20.74 38.44
N ASP A 498 6.76 19.93 37.98
CA ASP A 498 6.76 19.38 36.62
C ASP A 498 7.52 18.06 36.55
N GLY A 499 6.97 16.98 37.05
CA GLY A 499 7.44 15.62 36.79
C GLY A 499 6.74 15.04 35.57
N GLY A 500 7.39 14.18 34.81
CA GLY A 500 6.84 13.62 33.62
C GLY A 500 7.55 12.34 33.14
N ILE A 501 7.21 11.94 31.96
CA ILE A 501 7.83 10.83 31.26
C ILE A 501 8.37 11.31 29.91
N ASN A 502 9.54 10.80 29.57
CA ASN A 502 10.14 10.96 28.26
C ASN A 502 10.17 9.63 27.52
N ILE A 503 10.07 9.70 26.20
CA ILE A 503 10.27 8.58 25.29
C ILE A 503 11.37 8.92 24.31
N ALA A 504 12.32 8.02 24.17
CA ALA A 504 13.43 8.09 23.22
C ALA A 504 13.61 6.76 22.51
N THR A 505 14.44 6.75 21.48
CA THR A 505 14.95 5.53 20.87
C THR A 505 16.46 5.49 20.96
N HIS A 506 17.02 4.30 21.05
CA HIS A 506 18.44 4.08 20.85
C HIS A 506 18.72 2.76 20.14
N THR A 507 19.89 2.65 19.52
CA THR A 507 20.29 1.52 18.67
C THR A 507 21.55 0.81 19.14
N ASN A 508 22.16 1.23 20.24
CA ASN A 508 23.40 0.61 20.74
C ASN A 508 23.07 -0.63 21.57
N HIS A 509 23.55 -1.79 21.13
CA HIS A 509 23.11 -3.12 21.59
C HIS A 509 24.08 -3.83 22.52
N SER A 510 25.31 -3.37 22.62
CA SER A 510 26.33 -4.08 23.39
C SER A 510 26.08 -3.97 24.91
N ASN A 511 25.42 -2.88 25.34
CA ASN A 511 24.96 -2.69 26.71
C ASN A 511 23.87 -1.61 26.72
N PRO A 512 22.58 -1.95 26.84
CA PRO A 512 21.48 -0.99 26.76
C PRO A 512 21.53 0.11 27.82
N ILE A 513 22.53 0.11 28.70
CA ILE A 513 22.67 1.02 29.84
C ILE A 513 23.99 1.78 29.82
N ASP A 514 24.87 1.50 28.88
CA ASP A 514 26.14 2.26 28.71
C ASP A 514 25.93 3.73 28.29
N GLY A 515 24.72 4.21 28.15
CA GLY A 515 24.39 5.58 27.84
C GLY A 515 24.06 6.47 29.05
N ILE A 516 24.22 6.02 30.27
CA ILE A 516 24.15 6.92 31.43
C ILE A 516 25.50 7.64 31.52
N PRO A 517 25.56 9.00 31.54
CA PRO A 517 26.79 9.74 31.54
C PRO A 517 27.70 9.32 32.71
N THR A 518 28.84 8.73 32.38
CA THR A 518 29.90 8.49 33.35
C THR A 518 30.57 9.82 33.69
N GLY A 519 30.16 10.34 34.81
CA GLY A 519 30.96 11.27 35.57
C GLY A 519 31.53 12.51 34.93
N SER A 520 30.99 13.65 35.19
CA SER A 520 31.81 14.83 35.36
C SER A 520 31.94 15.13 36.87
N THR A 521 33.15 15.27 37.31
CA THR A 521 33.50 15.75 38.63
C THR A 521 33.24 17.25 38.76
N GLY A 522 32.00 17.66 38.70
CA GLY A 522 31.64 19.07 38.79
C GLY A 522 30.18 19.25 38.54
N VAL A 523 29.35 18.95 39.51
CA VAL A 523 27.93 19.27 39.39
C VAL A 523 27.77 20.75 39.70
N THR A 524 27.66 21.54 38.63
CA THR A 524 27.02 22.84 38.71
C THR A 524 25.53 22.60 39.01
N SER A 525 24.92 23.47 39.76
CA SER A 525 23.55 23.40 40.28
C SER A 525 22.44 23.43 39.21
N SER A 526 22.73 23.23 37.95
CA SER A 526 21.79 23.08 36.86
C SER A 526 21.65 21.61 36.50
N TYR A 527 20.47 21.10 36.70
CA TYR A 527 20.00 19.84 36.15
C TYR A 527 20.13 19.93 34.62
N ASP A 528 21.19 19.35 34.09
CA ASP A 528 21.32 19.27 32.63
C ASP A 528 20.43 18.14 32.15
N THR A 529 19.23 18.51 31.71
CA THR A 529 18.25 17.61 31.10
C THR A 529 18.61 17.26 29.67
N THR A 530 19.80 17.59 29.19
CA THR A 530 20.30 17.11 27.92
C THR A 530 20.63 15.62 28.06
N LEU A 531 19.58 14.84 27.95
CA LEU A 531 19.59 13.38 27.89
C LEU A 531 20.15 12.89 26.53
N ALA A 532 21.19 13.56 26.05
CA ALA A 532 21.87 13.22 24.79
C ALA A 532 22.35 11.77 24.75
N ASP A 533 22.50 11.16 25.93
CA ASP A 533 22.98 9.79 26.07
C ASP A 533 21.87 8.73 26.03
N PHE A 534 20.59 9.12 26.12
CA PHE A 534 19.46 8.23 25.94
C PHE A 534 18.93 8.16 24.51
N GLY A 535 19.65 8.77 23.54
CA GLY A 535 19.19 8.92 22.18
C GLY A 535 18.38 10.21 21.97
N THR A 536 17.72 10.33 20.85
CA THR A 536 16.85 11.47 20.56
C THR A 536 15.54 11.34 21.33
N THR A 537 15.22 12.34 22.16
CA THR A 537 13.91 12.41 22.82
C THR A 537 12.85 12.87 21.84
N PHE A 538 11.84 12.06 21.63
CA PHE A 538 10.72 12.34 20.71
C PHE A 538 9.47 12.82 21.46
N PHE A 539 9.35 12.49 22.73
CA PHE A 539 8.19 12.79 23.52
C PHE A 539 8.59 13.20 24.94
N ASN A 540 8.00 14.27 25.43
CA ASN A 540 8.14 14.74 26.80
C ASN A 540 6.77 15.19 27.29
N GLN A 541 6.21 14.47 28.24
CA GLN A 541 4.88 14.75 28.78
C GLN A 541 4.95 14.97 30.30
N ALA A 542 4.47 16.12 30.75
CA ALA A 542 4.21 16.35 32.17
C ALA A 542 3.05 15.46 32.61
N LEU A 543 3.25 14.75 33.72
CA LEU A 543 2.24 13.89 34.33
C LEU A 543 1.69 14.56 35.59
N ALA A 544 0.41 14.34 35.91
CA ALA A 544 -0.18 14.83 37.13
C ALA A 544 0.51 14.22 38.36
N ASP A 545 0.85 15.06 39.34
CA ASP A 545 1.43 14.62 40.60
C ASP A 545 0.31 14.02 41.50
N ASN A 546 0.38 12.71 41.72
CA ASN A 546 -0.55 11.99 42.56
C ASN A 546 0.09 11.68 43.93
N ALA A 547 -0.71 11.75 45.00
CA ALA A 547 -0.28 11.39 46.31
C ALA A 547 -0.33 9.86 46.54
N GLY A 548 0.76 9.26 46.99
CA GLY A 548 0.82 7.85 47.35
C GLY A 548 2.12 7.17 46.90
N GLU A 549 2.42 6.03 47.48
CA GLU A 549 3.65 5.27 47.18
C GLU A 549 3.40 4.08 46.27
N ASP A 550 2.18 3.57 46.23
CA ASP A 550 1.82 2.37 45.49
C ASP A 550 0.53 2.58 44.69
N ALA A 551 0.64 2.42 43.38
CA ALA A 551 -0.45 2.56 42.45
C ALA A 551 -0.65 1.31 41.57
N PHE A 552 -0.04 0.20 41.93
CA PHE A 552 -0.26 -1.05 41.24
C PHE A 552 -1.75 -1.46 41.27
N GLY A 553 -2.27 -1.89 40.12
CA GLY A 553 -3.68 -2.25 39.97
C GLY A 553 -4.65 -1.06 39.80
N GLN A 554 -4.11 0.15 39.57
CA GLN A 554 -4.92 1.31 39.18
C GLN A 554 -4.87 1.52 37.65
N SER A 555 -5.90 2.17 37.13
CA SER A 555 -5.91 2.60 35.72
C SER A 555 -5.18 3.94 35.57
N PHE A 556 -4.40 4.07 34.53
CA PHE A 556 -3.64 5.28 34.23
C PHE A 556 -4.17 5.96 32.95
N PRO A 557 -3.98 7.28 32.78
CA PRO A 557 -4.26 7.98 31.53
C PRO A 557 -3.40 7.45 30.37
N GLU A 558 -4.01 7.35 29.18
CA GLU A 558 -3.34 6.95 27.96
C GLU A 558 -2.60 8.12 27.32
N TYR A 559 -1.43 7.85 26.79
CA TYR A 559 -0.59 8.76 26.00
C TYR A 559 -0.17 8.10 24.70
N SER A 560 0.06 8.90 23.67
CA SER A 560 0.50 8.41 22.36
C SER A 560 1.50 9.37 21.72
N THR A 561 2.45 8.82 20.99
CA THR A 561 3.44 9.57 20.22
C THR A 561 3.87 8.78 19.00
N GLU A 562 4.26 9.51 17.94
CA GLU A 562 4.86 8.94 16.74
C GLU A 562 6.36 9.20 16.74
N ILE A 563 7.16 8.16 16.54
CA ILE A 563 8.63 8.23 16.59
C ILE A 563 9.26 7.42 15.45
N PRO A 564 10.40 7.87 14.88
CA PRO A 564 11.13 7.09 13.90
C PRO A 564 11.82 5.89 14.55
N ALA A 565 11.76 4.74 13.86
CA ALA A 565 12.32 3.49 14.35
C ALA A 565 12.92 2.64 13.21
N THR A 566 13.88 1.81 13.58
CA THR A 566 14.48 0.76 12.74
C THR A 566 14.37 -0.57 13.47
N SER A 567 14.75 -1.67 12.80
CA SER A 567 14.81 -2.99 13.44
C SER A 567 15.62 -3.02 14.74
N ASP A 568 16.65 -2.21 14.80
CA ASP A 568 17.56 -2.17 15.93
C ASP A 568 17.10 -1.21 17.04
N SER A 569 16.08 -0.41 16.79
CA SER A 569 15.57 0.55 17.76
C SER A 569 14.94 -0.14 18.97
N ARG A 570 15.29 0.34 20.15
CA ARG A 570 14.61 0.09 21.40
C ARG A 570 13.88 1.35 21.81
N ILE A 571 12.67 1.23 22.33
CA ILE A 571 11.93 2.36 22.91
C ILE A 571 12.33 2.47 24.37
N VAL A 572 12.71 3.65 24.78
CA VAL A 572 13.17 3.95 26.13
C VAL A 572 12.15 4.82 26.83
N PHE A 573 11.66 4.36 27.96
CA PHE A 573 10.81 5.10 28.88
C PHE A 573 11.66 5.55 30.07
N TYR A 574 11.66 6.84 30.38
CA TYR A 574 12.37 7.35 31.55
C TYR A 574 11.66 8.57 32.16
N PRO A 575 11.68 8.69 33.51
CA PRO A 575 11.09 9.82 34.21
C PRO A 575 11.80 11.13 33.91
N THR A 576 11.05 12.20 33.77
CA THR A 576 11.56 13.58 33.79
C THR A 576 11.44 14.15 35.17
N LEU A 577 12.52 14.73 35.69
CA LEU A 577 12.53 15.51 36.90
C LEU A 577 12.87 16.95 36.57
N THR A 578 11.93 17.88 36.70
CA THR A 578 12.27 19.29 36.62
C THR A 578 12.77 19.82 37.95
N THR A 579 13.70 20.72 37.83
CA THR A 579 14.50 21.40 38.87
C THR A 579 13.97 21.35 40.28
N ALA A 580 14.64 20.57 41.11
CA ALA A 580 14.54 20.72 42.56
C ALA A 580 15.40 21.92 43.00
N SER A 581 14.82 23.06 43.30
CA SER A 581 15.51 24.14 43.98
C SER A 581 15.40 23.91 45.49
N GLY A 582 16.47 23.44 46.13
CA GLY A 582 16.48 23.31 47.56
C GLY A 582 17.37 22.19 48.10
N THR A 583 17.44 22.09 49.43
CA THR A 583 18.13 21.01 50.15
C THR A 583 17.10 19.95 50.52
N GLY A 584 17.14 18.80 49.88
CA GLY A 584 16.22 17.70 50.20
C GLY A 584 16.31 16.56 49.19
N ASN A 585 15.59 15.51 49.47
CA ASN A 585 15.44 14.36 48.60
C ASN A 585 14.17 14.52 47.77
N THR A 586 14.29 14.38 46.45
CA THR A 586 13.15 14.27 45.55
C THR A 586 13.16 12.88 44.93
N GLU A 587 12.06 12.20 45.06
CA GLU A 587 11.90 10.86 44.50
C GLU A 587 10.54 10.80 43.80
N VAL A 588 10.54 10.31 42.56
CA VAL A 588 9.34 10.12 41.75
C VAL A 588 9.25 8.70 41.24
N ASN A 589 8.05 8.21 41.22
CA ASN A 589 7.69 6.92 40.63
C ASN A 589 6.80 7.17 39.42
N VAL A 590 7.24 6.73 38.27
CA VAL A 590 6.42 6.71 37.05
C VAL A 590 5.95 5.29 36.80
N TYR A 591 4.65 5.12 36.74
CA TYR A 591 4.01 3.86 36.41
C TYR A 591 3.74 3.82 34.90
N ILE A 592 3.94 2.67 34.30
CA ILE A 592 3.75 2.43 32.85
C ILE A 592 3.01 1.11 32.70
N ASP A 593 2.01 1.13 31.84
CA ASP A 593 1.19 -0.03 31.53
C ASP A 593 0.73 0.04 30.06
N ASN A 594 0.16 -1.03 29.55
CA ASN A 594 -0.49 -1.11 28.25
C ASN A 594 0.34 -0.54 27.09
N ILE A 595 1.61 -0.90 27.02
CA ILE A 595 2.50 -0.45 25.94
C ILE A 595 2.10 -1.13 24.63
N ARG A 596 1.77 -0.33 23.63
CA ARG A 596 1.38 -0.78 22.29
C ARG A 596 2.22 -0.06 21.24
N VAL A 597 2.82 -0.82 20.33
CA VAL A 597 3.63 -0.27 19.25
C VAL A 597 3.08 -0.79 17.92
N SER A 598 2.71 0.11 17.02
CA SER A 598 2.28 -0.18 15.67
C SER A 598 3.07 0.64 14.66
N ILE A 599 3.02 0.29 13.39
CA ILE A 599 3.61 1.12 12.33
C ILE A 599 2.63 2.27 12.03
N ALA A 600 3.15 3.49 11.97
CA ALA A 600 2.34 4.67 11.62
C ALA A 600 2.03 4.65 10.12
N LYS A 601 0.76 4.94 9.75
CA LYS A 601 0.28 5.00 8.37
C LYS A 601 0.65 6.30 7.69
#